data_58343d2f57d89b08a09526014be98fb8
#
_entry.id   58343d2f57d89b08a09526014be98fb8
#
_cell.length_a   1.000
_cell.length_b   1.000
_cell.length_c   1.000
_cell.angle_alpha   90.00
_cell.angle_beta   90.00
_cell.angle_gamma   90.00
#
_symmetry.space_group_name_H-M   'P 1'
#
loop_
_entity.id
_entity.type
_entity.pdbx_description
1 polymer ?
#
loop_
_entity_poly.entity_id
_entity_poly.type
_entity_poly.pdbx_seq_one_letter_code
_entity_poly.pdbx_strand_id
1 'polypeptide(L)'
;MKKVFAAALILTVMAGVCFADGVKHGQCWTVSELTELDKQDVAGGKGTLHGEFAFIRDNARDEDAIKEIGFMTLNHGAFIGLHRHSDNEDAYLILSGTGIFTDGEDNAYVVRPGDMTIARPGQWHGLANLSSEELVFLDIIAKNGAADLEAFKSNPTPQYFPADKLFDKNTEHAGGTGEGTLYGKFAFRREQATADQAIKEIGLMTLKPGDSIGLHKHDANEDTYIILAGTGTFTDGDGNEYIVGPQSVTIAVAGESHALKNTGTEDLVFIDLIAQNHAAKD
;
A
#
# COMPACT_ATOMS: atom_id res chain seq x y z
N MET A 1 19.44 52.53 -1.02
CA MET A 1 18.87 51.56 -0.07
C MET A 1 17.52 51.11 -0.64
N LYS A 2 17.53 49.97 -1.31
CA LYS A 2 16.29 49.37 -1.89
C LYS A 2 15.81 48.33 -0.89
N LYS A 3 14.64 48.53 -0.31
CA LYS A 3 13.97 47.54 0.56
C LYS A 3 13.35 46.47 -0.32
N VAL A 4 13.82 45.22 -0.18
CA VAL A 4 13.21 44.06 -0.77
C VAL A 4 12.13 43.59 0.20
N PHE A 5 10.87 43.66 -0.21
CA PHE A 5 9.76 43.04 0.51
C PHE A 5 9.73 41.55 0.13
N ALA A 6 10.05 40.70 1.08
CA ALA A 6 9.77 39.26 0.97
C ALA A 6 8.28 39.05 1.24
N ALA A 7 7.54 38.63 0.23
CA ALA A 7 6.18 38.16 0.42
C ALA A 7 6.26 36.76 1.00
N ALA A 8 5.88 36.56 2.23
CA ALA A 8 5.67 35.26 2.82
C ALA A 8 4.35 34.70 2.27
N LEU A 9 4.47 33.65 1.46
CA LEU A 9 3.32 32.85 1.04
C LEU A 9 2.87 32.03 2.25
N ILE A 10 1.79 32.45 2.90
CA ILE A 10 1.16 31.65 3.96
C ILE A 10 0.39 30.55 3.25
N LEU A 11 1.01 29.36 3.21
CA LEU A 11 0.33 28.12 2.83
C LEU A 11 -0.61 27.78 3.99
N THR A 12 -1.91 28.00 3.80
CA THR A 12 -2.92 27.55 4.77
C THR A 12 -3.07 26.04 4.57
N VAL A 13 -2.33 25.28 5.36
CA VAL A 13 -2.58 23.85 5.50
C VAL A 13 -3.92 23.72 6.21
N MET A 14 -4.96 23.35 5.51
CA MET A 14 -6.21 22.91 6.12
C MET A 14 -5.91 21.58 6.80
N ALA A 15 -5.64 21.63 8.11
CA ALA A 15 -5.54 20.44 8.93
C ALA A 15 -6.89 19.74 8.89
N GLY A 16 -6.97 18.63 8.14
CA GLY A 16 -8.11 17.74 8.17
C GLY A 16 -8.30 17.26 9.61
N VAL A 17 -9.47 17.50 10.17
CA VAL A 17 -9.80 17.07 11.53
C VAL A 17 -9.82 15.55 11.54
N CYS A 18 -8.80 14.94 12.14
CA CYS A 18 -8.77 13.51 12.43
C CYS A 18 -9.93 13.18 13.36
N PHE A 19 -10.90 12.45 12.87
CA PHE A 19 -11.95 11.90 13.70
C PHE A 19 -11.57 10.48 14.13
N ALA A 20 -11.84 10.13 15.36
CA ALA A 20 -11.38 8.89 16.02
C ALA A 20 -12.14 7.62 15.64
N ASP A 21 -12.85 7.57 14.52
CA ASP A 21 -13.76 6.47 14.18
C ASP A 21 -13.39 5.83 12.83
N GLY A 22 -12.35 4.99 12.82
CA GLY A 22 -12.01 4.11 11.68
C GLY A 22 -11.41 4.81 10.45
N VAL A 23 -11.09 4.04 9.43
CA VAL A 23 -10.70 4.57 8.12
C VAL A 23 -11.86 5.36 7.54
N LYS A 24 -11.64 6.64 7.22
CA LYS A 24 -12.67 7.52 6.67
C LYS A 24 -12.58 7.60 5.16
N HIS A 25 -13.73 7.81 4.58
CA HIS A 25 -13.96 8.07 3.18
C HIS A 25 -13.04 9.17 2.63
N GLY A 26 -12.37 8.91 1.49
CA GLY A 26 -11.52 9.87 0.80
C GLY A 26 -10.30 10.35 1.59
N GLN A 27 -9.77 9.56 2.50
CA GLN A 27 -8.67 10.00 3.36
C GLN A 27 -7.33 10.01 2.65
N CYS A 28 -6.50 10.98 3.04
CA CYS A 28 -5.12 11.12 2.63
C CYS A 28 -4.28 11.34 3.90
N TRP A 29 -3.25 10.53 4.07
CA TRP A 29 -2.23 10.71 5.11
C TRP A 29 -0.93 11.15 4.45
N THR A 30 -0.42 12.27 4.89
CA THR A 30 0.94 12.70 4.56
C THR A 30 1.93 12.12 5.57
N VAL A 31 3.23 12.17 5.27
CA VAL A 31 4.27 11.66 6.17
C VAL A 31 4.18 12.22 7.60
N SER A 32 3.75 13.46 7.77
CA SER A 32 3.60 14.10 9.10
C SER A 32 2.39 13.61 9.91
N GLU A 33 1.51 12.82 9.29
CA GLU A 33 0.30 12.29 9.90
C GLU A 33 0.42 10.79 10.21
N LEU A 34 1.54 10.17 9.81
CA LEU A 34 1.82 8.77 10.14
C LEU A 34 2.07 8.64 11.65
N THR A 35 1.60 7.53 12.20
CA THR A 35 1.79 7.19 13.62
C THR A 35 2.93 6.21 13.78
N GLU A 36 3.93 6.58 14.57
CA GLU A 36 5.06 5.69 14.90
C GLU A 36 4.65 4.64 15.93
N LEU A 37 5.05 3.39 15.70
CA LEU A 37 4.84 2.28 16.61
C LEU A 37 5.97 1.26 16.50
N ASP A 38 6.66 1.00 17.60
CA ASP A 38 7.69 -0.03 17.70
C ASP A 38 7.09 -1.33 18.26
N LYS A 39 7.37 -2.44 17.57
CA LYS A 39 7.01 -3.78 18.00
C LYS A 39 8.29 -4.59 18.27
N GLN A 40 8.36 -5.27 19.42
CA GLN A 40 9.53 -6.09 19.81
C GLN A 40 9.27 -7.57 19.50
N ASP A 41 10.30 -8.25 19.01
CA ASP A 41 10.35 -9.71 18.81
C ASP A 41 9.09 -10.27 18.09
N VAL A 42 8.65 -9.60 17.01
CA VAL A 42 7.40 -9.88 16.30
C VAL A 42 7.35 -11.34 15.86
N ALA A 43 6.25 -12.00 16.17
CA ALA A 43 5.98 -13.40 15.82
C ALA A 43 7.07 -14.39 16.33
N GLY A 44 7.69 -14.11 17.49
CA GLY A 44 8.80 -14.90 17.99
C GLY A 44 10.13 -14.67 17.26
N GLY A 45 10.21 -13.58 16.52
CA GLY A 45 11.42 -13.09 15.89
C GLY A 45 12.40 -12.47 16.87
N LYS A 46 13.18 -11.49 16.41
CA LYS A 46 14.20 -10.82 17.23
C LYS A 46 14.35 -9.37 16.82
N GLY A 47 14.48 -8.51 17.82
CA GLY A 47 14.77 -7.09 17.67
C GLY A 47 13.53 -6.26 17.44
N THR A 48 13.74 -4.99 17.10
CA THR A 48 12.67 -4.01 16.91
C THR A 48 12.23 -3.98 15.44
N LEU A 49 10.94 -4.07 15.23
CA LEU A 49 10.27 -3.66 14.02
C LEU A 49 9.74 -2.24 14.27
N HIS A 50 10.36 -1.25 13.66
CA HIS A 50 9.88 0.13 13.66
C HIS A 50 8.84 0.30 12.56
N GLY A 51 7.70 0.91 12.84
CA GLY A 51 6.62 1.14 11.88
C GLY A 51 6.09 2.57 11.93
N GLU A 52 5.83 3.14 10.77
CA GLU A 52 5.14 4.42 10.55
C GLU A 52 3.84 4.12 9.81
N PHE A 53 2.70 4.24 10.50
CA PHE A 53 1.40 3.75 10.03
C PHE A 53 0.48 4.88 9.59
N ALA A 54 -0.15 4.74 8.43
CA ALA A 54 -1.31 5.54 8.06
C ALA A 54 -2.50 5.18 8.97
N PHE A 55 -2.73 3.89 9.17
CA PHE A 55 -3.69 3.33 10.13
C PHE A 55 -3.32 1.89 10.47
N ILE A 56 -3.81 1.41 11.61
CA ILE A 56 -3.61 0.04 12.11
C ILE A 56 -4.94 -0.69 12.21
N ARG A 57 -4.89 -2.01 12.38
CA ARG A 57 -6.09 -2.89 12.44
C ARG A 57 -7.14 -2.43 13.42
N ASP A 58 -6.73 -1.88 14.57
CA ASP A 58 -7.66 -1.41 15.61
C ASP A 58 -8.48 -0.17 15.18
N ASN A 59 -8.04 0.53 14.13
CA ASN A 59 -8.73 1.69 13.57
C ASN A 59 -9.60 1.33 12.35
N ALA A 60 -9.44 0.15 11.76
CA ALA A 60 -10.21 -0.28 10.60
C ALA A 60 -11.58 -0.81 11.01
N ARG A 61 -12.62 -0.48 10.23
CA ARG A 61 -13.98 -0.99 10.43
C ARG A 61 -14.08 -2.45 9.95
N ASP A 62 -15.09 -3.17 10.39
CA ASP A 62 -15.32 -4.57 9.97
C ASP A 62 -15.54 -4.68 8.46
N GLU A 63 -16.22 -3.72 7.84
CA GLU A 63 -16.48 -3.66 6.41
C GLU A 63 -15.27 -3.30 5.55
N ASP A 64 -14.25 -2.63 6.10
CA ASP A 64 -13.06 -2.25 5.35
C ASP A 64 -12.30 -3.51 4.90
N ALA A 65 -11.82 -3.52 3.65
CA ALA A 65 -10.98 -4.59 3.14
C ALA A 65 -9.52 -4.41 3.61
N ILE A 66 -8.99 -3.20 3.54
CA ILE A 66 -7.65 -2.88 3.99
C ILE A 66 -7.70 -2.56 5.48
N LYS A 67 -6.87 -3.27 6.26
CA LYS A 67 -6.88 -3.20 7.73
C LYS A 67 -5.69 -2.44 8.30
N GLU A 68 -4.56 -2.46 7.63
CA GLU A 68 -3.32 -1.82 8.09
C GLU A 68 -2.46 -1.43 6.89
N ILE A 69 -1.84 -0.25 6.93
CA ILE A 69 -0.79 0.17 6.02
C ILE A 69 0.30 0.84 6.83
N GLY A 70 1.51 0.30 6.75
CA GLY A 70 2.69 0.82 7.44
C GLY A 70 3.96 0.76 6.60
N PHE A 71 4.84 1.73 6.82
CA PHE A 71 6.23 1.71 6.36
C PHE A 71 7.07 1.12 7.49
N MET A 72 7.68 -0.02 7.24
CA MET A 72 8.35 -0.81 8.25
C MET A 72 9.86 -0.78 8.06
N THR A 73 10.59 -0.75 9.16
CA THR A 73 12.06 -0.82 9.16
C THR A 73 12.53 -1.92 10.11
N LEU A 74 13.35 -2.84 9.56
CA LEU A 74 14.11 -3.83 10.31
C LEU A 74 15.59 -3.46 10.28
N ASN A 75 16.19 -3.29 11.47
CA ASN A 75 17.63 -3.08 11.61
C ASN A 75 18.42 -4.38 11.34
N HIS A 76 19.73 -4.24 11.16
CA HIS A 76 20.63 -5.39 11.01
C HIS A 76 20.44 -6.43 12.12
N GLY A 77 20.24 -7.69 11.72
CA GLY A 77 20.06 -8.83 12.61
C GLY A 77 18.66 -8.96 13.23
N ALA A 78 17.75 -8.00 12.95
CA ALA A 78 16.35 -8.11 13.33
C ALA A 78 15.57 -8.98 12.33
N PHE A 79 14.52 -9.66 12.80
CA PHE A 79 13.65 -10.44 11.94
C PHE A 79 12.25 -10.62 12.55
N ILE A 80 11.27 -10.70 11.66
CA ILE A 80 9.92 -11.17 11.95
C ILE A 80 9.96 -12.70 11.87
N GLY A 81 9.55 -13.37 12.94
CA GLY A 81 9.55 -14.84 13.02
C GLY A 81 8.58 -15.45 12.02
N LEU A 82 8.81 -16.72 11.68
CA LEU A 82 7.91 -17.47 10.81
C LEU A 82 6.54 -17.62 11.49
N HIS A 83 5.49 -17.07 10.87
CA HIS A 83 4.13 -17.08 11.42
C HIS A 83 3.10 -17.34 10.33
N ARG A 84 1.90 -17.73 10.75
CA ARG A 84 0.81 -18.11 9.86
C ARG A 84 -0.31 -17.09 9.92
N HIS A 85 -0.82 -16.73 8.77
CA HIS A 85 -2.05 -15.95 8.64
C HIS A 85 -3.26 -16.88 8.68
N SER A 86 -4.25 -16.58 9.55
CA SER A 86 -5.44 -17.43 9.72
C SER A 86 -6.64 -16.95 8.89
N ASP A 87 -6.83 -15.62 8.77
CA ASP A 87 -8.04 -15.02 8.20
C ASP A 87 -7.81 -13.69 7.48
N ASN A 88 -6.55 -13.32 7.30
CA ASN A 88 -6.15 -12.09 6.59
C ASN A 88 -5.01 -12.38 5.61
N GLU A 89 -4.78 -11.46 4.71
CA GLU A 89 -3.65 -11.42 3.81
C GLU A 89 -2.66 -10.36 4.29
N ASP A 90 -1.37 -10.65 4.16
CA ASP A 90 -0.27 -9.78 4.55
C ASP A 90 0.72 -9.68 3.38
N ALA A 91 0.85 -8.49 2.83
CA ALA A 91 1.70 -8.23 1.67
C ALA A 91 2.84 -7.29 2.03
N TYR A 92 4.08 -7.67 1.65
CA TYR A 92 5.26 -6.81 1.75
C TYR A 92 5.71 -6.35 0.37
N LEU A 93 6.06 -5.08 0.25
CA LEU A 93 6.85 -4.54 -0.85
C LEU A 93 8.16 -4.02 -0.30
N ILE A 94 9.28 -4.52 -0.80
CA ILE A 94 10.61 -4.06 -0.38
C ILE A 94 10.91 -2.70 -1.02
N LEU A 95 11.21 -1.71 -0.19
CA LEU A 95 11.52 -0.33 -0.61
C LEU A 95 13.01 -0.08 -0.66
N SER A 96 13.77 -0.54 0.34
CA SER A 96 15.23 -0.44 0.36
C SER A 96 15.86 -1.56 1.18
N GLY A 97 17.17 -1.77 0.98
CA GLY A 97 17.92 -2.83 1.66
C GLY A 97 17.80 -4.19 0.99
N THR A 98 18.23 -5.23 1.70
CA THR A 98 18.17 -6.63 1.24
C THR A 98 17.77 -7.51 2.43
N GLY A 99 16.75 -8.35 2.24
CA GLY A 99 16.22 -9.27 3.24
C GLY A 99 16.20 -10.72 2.78
N ILE A 100 15.81 -11.59 3.71
CA ILE A 100 15.47 -12.98 3.42
C ILE A 100 14.01 -13.17 3.78
N PHE A 101 13.18 -13.42 2.79
CA PHE A 101 11.80 -13.84 2.95
C PHE A 101 11.73 -15.36 3.00
N THR A 102 10.99 -15.92 3.95
CA THR A 102 10.79 -17.36 4.09
C THR A 102 9.30 -17.65 4.00
N ASP A 103 8.91 -18.61 3.18
CA ASP A 103 7.53 -19.09 3.08
C ASP A 103 7.28 -20.32 3.98
N GLY A 104 6.06 -20.85 3.96
CA GLY A 104 5.66 -21.99 4.80
C GLY A 104 6.17 -23.36 4.29
N GLU A 105 6.86 -23.40 3.15
CA GLU A 105 7.43 -24.60 2.56
C GLU A 105 8.95 -24.68 2.72
N ASP A 106 9.50 -23.92 3.69
CA ASP A 106 10.92 -23.79 3.94
C ASP A 106 11.74 -23.18 2.77
N ASN A 107 11.08 -22.57 1.78
CA ASN A 107 11.80 -21.85 0.75
C ASN A 107 12.24 -20.47 1.30
N ALA A 108 13.48 -20.10 0.99
CA ALA A 108 14.05 -18.82 1.36
C ALA A 108 14.44 -18.03 0.10
N TYR A 109 13.96 -16.81 0.02
CA TYR A 109 14.18 -15.92 -1.12
C TYR A 109 14.94 -14.69 -0.67
N VAL A 110 16.00 -14.33 -1.40
CA VAL A 110 16.65 -13.02 -1.21
C VAL A 110 15.78 -11.96 -1.83
N VAL A 111 15.22 -11.09 -1.01
CA VAL A 111 14.34 -10.00 -1.47
C VAL A 111 15.07 -8.67 -1.52
N ARG A 112 14.76 -7.84 -2.52
CA ARG A 112 15.38 -6.56 -2.86
C ARG A 112 14.34 -5.51 -3.23
N PRO A 113 14.72 -4.23 -3.36
CA PRO A 113 13.78 -3.17 -3.75
C PRO A 113 12.97 -3.52 -5.01
N GLY A 114 11.65 -3.36 -4.90
CA GLY A 114 10.67 -3.69 -5.92
C GLY A 114 10.11 -5.11 -5.87
N ASP A 115 10.73 -6.02 -5.09
CA ASP A 115 10.16 -7.35 -4.85
C ASP A 115 8.92 -7.26 -3.96
N MET A 116 7.91 -8.05 -4.30
CA MET A 116 6.66 -8.15 -3.55
C MET A 116 6.48 -9.55 -3.00
N THR A 117 5.92 -9.65 -1.78
CA THR A 117 5.55 -10.93 -1.18
C THR A 117 4.14 -10.84 -0.62
N ILE A 118 3.47 -11.98 -0.47
CA ILE A 118 2.15 -12.05 0.13
C ILE A 118 1.96 -13.39 0.84
N ALA A 119 1.44 -13.35 2.07
CA ALA A 119 0.92 -14.53 2.76
C ALA A 119 -0.60 -14.42 2.87
N ARG A 120 -1.32 -15.42 2.38
CA ARG A 120 -2.78 -15.52 2.42
C ARG A 120 -3.24 -16.45 3.53
N PRO A 121 -4.54 -16.50 3.86
CA PRO A 121 -5.05 -17.40 4.88
C PRO A 121 -4.55 -18.85 4.71
N GLY A 122 -3.94 -19.38 5.75
CA GLY A 122 -3.32 -20.69 5.74
C GLY A 122 -1.84 -20.71 5.40
N GLN A 123 -1.28 -19.70 4.79
CA GLN A 123 0.13 -19.59 4.45
C GLN A 123 0.96 -19.02 5.61
N TRP A 124 2.23 -19.39 5.62
CA TRP A 124 3.24 -18.91 6.56
C TRP A 124 4.20 -17.98 5.87
N HIS A 125 4.74 -17.02 6.59
CA HIS A 125 5.88 -16.23 6.14
C HIS A 125 6.70 -15.68 7.30
N GLY A 126 7.90 -15.24 6.97
CA GLY A 126 8.81 -14.50 7.85
C GLY A 126 9.76 -13.65 7.02
N LEU A 127 10.32 -12.62 7.63
CA LEU A 127 11.25 -11.70 6.96
C LEU A 127 12.41 -11.36 7.88
N ALA A 128 13.65 -11.53 7.40
CA ALA A 128 14.86 -11.25 8.16
C ALA A 128 15.74 -10.23 7.46
N ASN A 129 16.31 -9.30 8.20
CA ASN A 129 17.38 -8.44 7.74
C ASN A 129 18.74 -9.00 8.20
N LEU A 130 19.44 -9.67 7.30
CA LEU A 130 20.79 -10.17 7.55
C LEU A 130 21.87 -9.30 6.90
N SER A 131 21.47 -8.21 6.22
CA SER A 131 22.40 -7.25 5.60
C SER A 131 22.91 -6.24 6.63
N SER A 132 23.93 -5.45 6.29
CA SER A 132 24.45 -4.36 7.13
C SER A 132 23.60 -3.10 7.09
N GLU A 133 22.73 -2.99 6.07
CA GLU A 133 21.86 -1.84 5.85
C GLU A 133 20.49 -2.10 6.46
N GLU A 134 19.71 -1.07 6.70
CA GLU A 134 18.31 -1.19 7.08
C GLU A 134 17.49 -1.83 5.95
N LEU A 135 16.55 -2.69 6.32
CA LEU A 135 15.56 -3.23 5.41
C LEU A 135 14.25 -2.47 5.62
N VAL A 136 13.85 -1.70 4.61
CA VAL A 136 12.61 -0.92 4.63
C VAL A 136 11.62 -1.54 3.66
N PHE A 137 10.38 -1.72 4.11
CA PHE A 137 9.31 -2.32 3.32
C PHE A 137 7.94 -1.76 3.71
N LEU A 138 6.99 -1.81 2.77
CA LEU A 138 5.58 -1.64 3.08
C LEU A 138 5.02 -2.93 3.66
N ASP A 139 4.17 -2.79 4.67
CA ASP A 139 3.35 -3.85 5.28
C ASP A 139 1.88 -3.48 5.07
N ILE A 140 1.14 -4.35 4.39
CA ILE A 140 -0.26 -4.13 4.03
C ILE A 140 -1.08 -5.33 4.46
N ILE A 141 -1.95 -5.13 5.45
CA ILE A 141 -2.90 -6.16 5.90
C ILE A 141 -4.26 -5.93 5.28
N ALA A 142 -4.81 -6.96 4.65
CA ALA A 142 -6.17 -6.94 4.11
C ALA A 142 -6.96 -8.17 4.54
N LYS A 143 -8.29 -8.04 4.63
CA LYS A 143 -9.18 -9.11 5.04
C LYS A 143 -10.44 -9.16 4.17
N ASN A 144 -10.84 -10.38 3.81
CA ASN A 144 -12.13 -10.67 3.21
C ASN A 144 -12.92 -11.58 4.16
N GLY A 145 -13.91 -11.03 4.85
CA GLY A 145 -14.69 -11.75 5.85
C GLY A 145 -15.58 -12.88 5.28
N ALA A 146 -15.84 -12.86 3.96
CA ALA A 146 -16.57 -13.91 3.25
C ALA A 146 -15.66 -14.98 2.61
N ALA A 147 -14.34 -14.95 2.87
CA ALA A 147 -13.40 -15.88 2.26
C ALA A 147 -13.64 -17.33 2.69
N ASP A 148 -13.61 -18.24 1.75
CA ASP A 148 -13.55 -19.68 2.02
C ASP A 148 -12.10 -20.08 2.36
N LEU A 149 -11.83 -20.21 3.67
CA LEU A 149 -10.49 -20.54 4.15
C LEU A 149 -10.02 -21.92 3.74
N GLU A 150 -10.91 -22.86 3.42
CA GLU A 150 -10.54 -24.17 2.91
C GLU A 150 -10.08 -24.11 1.44
N ALA A 151 -10.61 -23.16 0.65
CA ALA A 151 -10.17 -22.94 -0.71
C ALA A 151 -8.69 -22.52 -0.78
N PHE A 152 -8.21 -21.69 0.14
CA PHE A 152 -6.79 -21.31 0.22
C PHE A 152 -5.87 -22.48 0.54
N LYS A 153 -6.33 -23.42 1.38
CA LYS A 153 -5.54 -24.61 1.74
C LYS A 153 -5.43 -25.58 0.58
N SER A 154 -6.47 -25.69 -0.25
CA SER A 154 -6.51 -26.63 -1.38
C SER A 154 -5.81 -26.08 -2.63
N ASN A 155 -5.63 -24.77 -2.74
CA ASN A 155 -5.00 -24.13 -3.90
C ASN A 155 -4.02 -23.04 -3.45
N PRO A 156 -2.82 -23.43 -2.96
CA PRO A 156 -1.82 -22.45 -2.52
C PRO A 156 -1.39 -21.58 -3.72
N THR A 157 -1.34 -20.26 -3.47
CA THR A 157 -0.91 -19.30 -4.49
C THR A 157 0.55 -18.90 -4.26
N PRO A 158 1.26 -18.42 -5.30
CA PRO A 158 2.61 -17.89 -5.14
C PRO A 158 2.67 -16.83 -4.05
N GLN A 159 3.75 -16.85 -3.25
CA GLN A 159 3.98 -15.89 -2.17
C GLN A 159 5.07 -14.87 -2.49
N TYR A 160 5.87 -15.08 -3.55
CA TYR A 160 6.97 -14.20 -3.94
C TYR A 160 6.88 -13.80 -5.40
N PHE A 161 6.99 -12.50 -5.65
CA PHE A 161 6.92 -11.85 -6.95
C PHE A 161 8.16 -10.96 -7.12
N PRO A 162 9.22 -11.48 -7.74
CA PRO A 162 10.44 -10.69 -7.95
C PRO A 162 10.21 -9.55 -8.94
N ALA A 163 10.85 -8.42 -8.69
CA ALA A 163 10.68 -7.17 -9.44
C ALA A 163 10.92 -7.34 -10.95
N ASP A 164 11.85 -8.22 -11.34
CA ASP A 164 12.19 -8.51 -12.74
C ASP A 164 11.17 -9.45 -13.43
N LYS A 165 10.18 -9.97 -12.70
CA LYS A 165 9.10 -10.85 -13.20
C LYS A 165 7.73 -10.19 -13.13
N LEU A 166 7.63 -8.99 -12.61
CA LEU A 166 6.38 -8.23 -12.68
C LEU A 166 6.05 -7.98 -14.15
N PHE A 167 4.78 -8.11 -14.51
CA PHE A 167 4.38 -7.93 -15.91
C PHE A 167 3.89 -6.51 -16.18
N ASP A 168 4.24 -6.00 -17.35
CA ASP A 168 3.88 -4.65 -17.77
C ASP A 168 2.43 -4.59 -18.25
N LYS A 169 1.71 -3.59 -17.80
CA LYS A 169 0.39 -3.22 -18.32
C LYS A 169 0.22 -1.71 -18.26
N ASN A 170 0.21 -1.06 -19.41
CA ASN A 170 -0.01 0.37 -19.52
C ASN A 170 -1.49 0.66 -19.84
N THR A 171 -1.99 1.77 -19.34
CA THR A 171 -3.38 2.20 -19.54
C THR A 171 -3.39 3.66 -19.99
N GLU A 172 -3.86 3.91 -21.22
CA GLU A 172 -4.12 5.27 -21.68
C GLU A 172 -5.45 5.76 -21.08
N HIS A 173 -5.50 7.02 -20.73
CA HIS A 173 -6.69 7.65 -20.14
C HIS A 173 -7.23 6.90 -18.92
N ALA A 174 -6.34 6.50 -18.01
CA ALA A 174 -6.71 5.77 -16.80
C ALA A 174 -7.84 6.49 -16.03
N GLY A 175 -8.77 5.74 -15.43
CA GLY A 175 -9.99 6.31 -14.82
C GLY A 175 -10.97 6.89 -15.85
N GLY A 176 -10.79 6.59 -17.16
CA GLY A 176 -11.68 7.01 -18.25
C GLY A 176 -11.49 8.45 -18.73
N THR A 177 -11.04 9.36 -17.87
CA THR A 177 -10.83 10.79 -18.18
C THR A 177 -9.42 11.28 -17.87
N GLY A 178 -8.50 10.39 -17.48
CA GLY A 178 -7.12 10.72 -17.23
C GLY A 178 -6.39 11.22 -18.47
N GLU A 179 -5.32 11.97 -18.26
CA GLU A 179 -4.43 12.47 -19.31
C GLU A 179 -3.19 11.59 -19.39
N GLY A 180 -2.69 11.33 -20.59
CA GLY A 180 -1.47 10.58 -20.84
C GLY A 180 -1.59 9.09 -20.55
N THR A 181 -0.51 8.47 -20.03
CA THR A 181 -0.40 7.03 -19.86
C THR A 181 -0.02 6.66 -18.43
N LEU A 182 -0.80 5.81 -17.80
CA LEU A 182 -0.44 5.12 -16.57
C LEU A 182 0.41 3.89 -16.92
N TYR A 183 1.68 3.90 -16.52
CA TYR A 183 2.59 2.76 -16.69
C TYR A 183 2.52 1.89 -15.44
N GLY A 184 2.25 0.60 -15.61
CA GLY A 184 2.10 -0.33 -14.49
C GLY A 184 2.95 -1.58 -14.62
N LYS A 185 3.51 -2.05 -13.50
CA LYS A 185 4.18 -3.33 -13.31
C LYS A 185 3.48 -4.08 -12.19
N PHE A 186 2.88 -5.22 -12.51
CA PHE A 186 1.97 -5.92 -11.61
C PHE A 186 2.53 -7.25 -11.13
N ALA A 187 2.33 -7.56 -9.86
CA ALA A 187 2.49 -8.91 -9.32
C ALA A 187 1.32 -9.80 -9.78
N PHE A 188 0.11 -9.29 -9.64
CA PHE A 188 -1.13 -9.89 -10.15
C PHE A 188 -2.20 -8.80 -10.30
N ARG A 189 -3.25 -9.11 -11.05
CA ARG A 189 -4.38 -8.22 -11.31
C ARG A 189 -5.72 -8.87 -10.97
N ARG A 190 -6.77 -8.05 -10.91
CA ARG A 190 -8.15 -8.46 -10.57
C ARG A 190 -8.63 -9.68 -11.35
N GLU A 191 -8.27 -9.78 -12.62
CA GLU A 191 -8.67 -10.90 -13.47
C GLU A 191 -8.05 -12.25 -13.06
N GLN A 192 -6.98 -12.20 -12.28
CA GLN A 192 -6.26 -13.37 -11.76
C GLN A 192 -6.65 -13.70 -10.31
N ALA A 193 -7.27 -12.75 -9.60
CA ALA A 193 -7.68 -12.92 -8.22
C ALA A 193 -9.00 -13.70 -8.11
N THR A 194 -9.08 -14.59 -7.13
CA THR A 194 -10.32 -15.33 -6.80
C THR A 194 -11.24 -14.50 -5.92
N ALA A 195 -12.50 -14.91 -5.78
CA ALA A 195 -13.47 -14.24 -4.91
C ALA A 195 -13.01 -14.20 -3.44
N ASP A 196 -12.33 -15.26 -2.99
CA ASP A 196 -11.88 -15.44 -1.60
C ASP A 196 -10.72 -14.51 -1.20
N GLN A 197 -9.91 -14.09 -2.16
CA GLN A 197 -8.78 -13.20 -1.88
C GLN A 197 -9.26 -11.80 -1.49
N ALA A 198 -8.63 -11.19 -0.48
CA ALA A 198 -8.85 -9.81 -0.10
C ALA A 198 -8.14 -8.85 -1.07
N ILE A 199 -6.83 -9.05 -1.27
CA ILE A 199 -6.04 -8.25 -2.21
C ILE A 199 -6.30 -8.77 -3.63
N LYS A 200 -6.86 -7.91 -4.47
CA LYS A 200 -7.26 -8.23 -5.85
C LYS A 200 -6.21 -7.83 -6.89
N GLU A 201 -5.48 -6.79 -6.61
CA GLU A 201 -4.46 -6.23 -7.50
C GLU A 201 -3.38 -5.55 -6.67
N ILE A 202 -2.13 -5.71 -7.07
CA ILE A 202 -1.01 -4.94 -6.55
C ILE A 202 -0.04 -4.65 -7.69
N GLY A 203 0.27 -3.36 -7.88
CA GLY A 203 1.12 -2.88 -8.94
C GLY A 203 1.99 -1.70 -8.52
N LEU A 204 3.18 -1.63 -9.12
CA LEU A 204 4.05 -0.46 -9.08
C LEU A 204 3.73 0.40 -10.29
N MET A 205 3.22 1.61 -10.04
CA MET A 205 2.70 2.52 -11.06
C MET A 205 3.59 3.73 -11.25
N THR A 206 3.55 4.29 -12.47
CA THR A 206 4.26 5.53 -12.81
C THR A 206 3.38 6.42 -13.68
N LEU A 207 3.23 7.68 -13.27
CA LEU A 207 2.70 8.77 -14.07
C LEU A 207 3.85 9.73 -14.44
N LYS A 208 3.99 10.07 -15.72
CA LYS A 208 4.92 11.10 -16.16
C LYS A 208 4.42 12.49 -15.76
N PRO A 209 5.29 13.53 -15.73
CA PRO A 209 4.83 14.89 -15.45
C PRO A 209 3.65 15.31 -16.33
N GLY A 210 2.55 15.70 -15.70
CA GLY A 210 1.29 16.08 -16.34
C GLY A 210 0.29 14.95 -16.58
N ASP A 211 0.74 13.67 -16.58
CA ASP A 211 -0.16 12.52 -16.71
C ASP A 211 -1.05 12.36 -15.47
N SER A 212 -2.20 11.73 -15.63
CA SER A 212 -3.18 11.55 -14.55
C SER A 212 -4.02 10.29 -14.68
N ILE A 213 -4.55 9.85 -13.54
CA ILE A 213 -5.72 9.00 -13.43
C ILE A 213 -6.92 9.93 -13.21
N GLY A 214 -7.91 9.87 -14.10
CA GLY A 214 -9.11 10.70 -14.01
C GLY A 214 -10.00 10.33 -12.83
N LEU A 215 -10.92 11.22 -12.48
CA LEU A 215 -11.88 10.96 -11.40
C LEU A 215 -12.75 9.75 -11.78
N HIS A 216 -12.68 8.70 -10.96
CA HIS A 216 -13.42 7.46 -11.17
C HIS A 216 -13.90 6.88 -9.84
N LYS A 217 -14.94 6.05 -9.91
CA LYS A 217 -15.63 5.51 -8.74
C LYS A 217 -15.29 4.03 -8.52
N HIS A 218 -15.17 3.66 -7.25
CA HIS A 218 -15.03 2.28 -6.79
C HIS A 218 -16.38 1.79 -6.22
N ASP A 219 -17.11 0.93 -6.94
CA ASP A 219 -18.45 0.52 -6.50
C ASP A 219 -18.42 -0.55 -5.41
N ALA A 220 -17.39 -1.41 -5.36
CA ALA A 220 -17.38 -2.60 -4.48
C ALA A 220 -15.99 -2.98 -3.95
N ASN A 221 -14.98 -2.20 -4.21
CA ASN A 221 -13.59 -2.43 -3.77
C ASN A 221 -13.01 -1.15 -3.18
N GLU A 222 -11.90 -1.28 -2.52
CA GLU A 222 -11.06 -0.20 -2.04
C GLU A 222 -9.84 -0.08 -2.96
N ASP A 223 -9.44 1.15 -3.23
CA ASP A 223 -8.27 1.48 -4.03
C ASP A 223 -7.37 2.44 -3.27
N THR A 224 -6.11 2.06 -3.14
CA THR A 224 -5.13 2.79 -2.34
C THR A 224 -3.92 3.14 -3.18
N TYR A 225 -3.52 4.42 -3.15
CA TYR A 225 -2.24 4.86 -3.69
C TYR A 225 -1.26 5.15 -2.55
N ILE A 226 -0.10 4.52 -2.61
CA ILE A 226 1.00 4.72 -1.66
C ILE A 226 2.16 5.32 -2.44
N ILE A 227 2.44 6.59 -2.19
CA ILE A 227 3.42 7.35 -2.97
C ILE A 227 4.83 6.98 -2.54
N LEU A 228 5.66 6.57 -3.51
CA LEU A 228 7.05 6.19 -3.29
C LEU A 228 8.04 7.28 -3.73
N ALA A 229 7.73 8.00 -4.81
CA ALA A 229 8.58 9.08 -5.33
C ALA A 229 7.77 10.10 -6.13
N GLY A 230 8.29 11.31 -6.28
CA GLY A 230 7.65 12.39 -7.01
C GLY A 230 6.66 13.18 -6.18
N THR A 231 5.90 14.05 -6.85
CA THR A 231 4.86 14.89 -6.23
C THR A 231 3.62 14.90 -7.11
N GLY A 232 2.46 14.68 -6.51
CA GLY A 232 1.18 14.69 -7.20
C GLY A 232 0.11 15.48 -6.47
N THR A 233 -1.05 15.58 -7.11
CA THR A 233 -2.29 16.06 -6.50
C THR A 233 -3.29 14.92 -6.52
N PHE A 234 -3.70 14.49 -5.34
CA PHE A 234 -4.82 13.57 -5.12
C PHE A 234 -6.09 14.37 -4.97
N THR A 235 -7.17 13.93 -5.63
CA THR A 235 -8.50 14.55 -5.52
C THR A 235 -9.47 13.49 -5.01
N ASP A 236 -10.20 13.80 -3.92
CA ASP A 236 -11.23 12.92 -3.37
C ASP A 236 -12.57 13.05 -4.11
N GLY A 237 -13.56 12.24 -3.71
CA GLY A 237 -14.88 12.24 -4.32
C GLY A 237 -15.71 13.52 -4.14
N ASP A 238 -15.35 14.34 -3.17
CA ASP A 238 -15.97 15.65 -2.87
C ASP A 238 -15.28 16.80 -3.62
N GLY A 239 -14.18 16.51 -4.33
CA GLY A 239 -13.39 17.49 -5.08
C GLY A 239 -12.35 18.24 -4.25
N ASN A 240 -12.04 17.77 -3.03
CA ASN A 240 -10.94 18.33 -2.27
C ASN A 240 -9.61 17.82 -2.83
N GLU A 241 -8.63 18.72 -2.88
CA GLU A 241 -7.29 18.43 -3.41
C GLU A 241 -6.24 18.37 -2.30
N TYR A 242 -5.38 17.37 -2.37
CA TYR A 242 -4.28 17.13 -1.44
C TYR A 242 -2.98 16.98 -2.21
N ILE A 243 -1.95 17.70 -1.80
CA ILE A 243 -0.60 17.50 -2.34
C ILE A 243 -0.01 16.26 -1.69
N VAL A 244 0.36 15.29 -2.51
CA VAL A 244 0.94 14.03 -2.09
C VAL A 244 2.38 13.90 -2.56
N GLY A 245 3.21 13.31 -1.71
CA GLY A 245 4.63 13.03 -1.96
C GLY A 245 5.05 11.70 -1.33
N PRO A 246 6.34 11.38 -1.29
CA PRO A 246 6.81 10.12 -0.72
C PRO A 246 6.24 9.86 0.68
N GLN A 247 5.84 8.62 0.94
CA GLN A 247 5.13 8.14 2.14
C GLN A 247 3.71 8.68 2.33
N SER A 248 3.15 9.45 1.40
CA SER A 248 1.71 9.73 1.43
C SER A 248 0.92 8.47 1.09
N VAL A 249 -0.17 8.23 1.81
CA VAL A 249 -1.12 7.14 1.59
C VAL A 249 -2.49 7.74 1.33
N THR A 250 -3.16 7.31 0.27
CA THR A 250 -4.54 7.70 -0.02
C THR A 250 -5.42 6.46 -0.20
N ILE A 251 -6.70 6.57 0.11
CA ILE A 251 -7.65 5.47 -0.05
C ILE A 251 -9.00 6.00 -0.52
N ALA A 252 -9.60 5.33 -1.50
CA ALA A 252 -11.02 5.43 -1.82
C ALA A 252 -11.68 4.10 -1.46
N VAL A 253 -12.63 4.13 -0.53
CA VAL A 253 -13.38 2.92 -0.15
C VAL A 253 -14.56 2.68 -1.08
N ALA A 254 -15.23 1.54 -0.93
CA ALA A 254 -16.38 1.19 -1.75
C ALA A 254 -17.47 2.29 -1.73
N GLY A 255 -17.90 2.72 -2.89
CA GLY A 255 -18.86 3.81 -3.09
C GLY A 255 -18.23 5.16 -3.39
N GLU A 256 -16.93 5.32 -3.26
CA GLU A 256 -16.23 6.59 -3.43
C GLU A 256 -15.52 6.74 -4.76
N SER A 257 -15.15 7.98 -5.02
CA SER A 257 -14.38 8.38 -6.21
C SER A 257 -13.08 9.03 -5.79
N HIS A 258 -12.06 8.87 -6.63
CA HIS A 258 -10.80 9.60 -6.50
C HIS A 258 -10.12 9.82 -7.85
N ALA A 259 -9.11 10.69 -7.84
CA ALA A 259 -8.22 10.96 -8.96
C ALA A 259 -6.80 11.21 -8.46
N LEU A 260 -5.81 11.03 -9.35
CA LEU A 260 -4.42 11.33 -9.07
C LEU A 260 -3.77 11.97 -10.30
N LYS A 261 -3.10 13.11 -10.11
CA LYS A 261 -2.33 13.77 -11.18
C LYS A 261 -0.89 13.97 -10.76
N ASN A 262 0.05 13.68 -11.64
CA ASN A 262 1.43 14.09 -11.45
C ASN A 262 1.55 15.60 -11.70
N THR A 263 1.66 16.39 -10.64
CA THR A 263 1.81 17.86 -10.69
C THR A 263 3.26 18.30 -10.45
N GLY A 264 4.17 17.33 -10.27
CA GLY A 264 5.61 17.57 -10.13
C GLY A 264 6.33 17.65 -11.49
N THR A 265 7.65 17.73 -11.43
CA THR A 265 8.56 17.76 -12.60
C THR A 265 9.26 16.44 -12.86
N GLU A 266 9.16 15.51 -11.91
CA GLU A 266 9.72 14.16 -11.97
C GLU A 266 8.59 13.12 -12.06
N ASP A 267 8.94 11.88 -12.36
CA ASP A 267 7.98 10.77 -12.37
C ASP A 267 7.31 10.63 -11.00
N LEU A 268 5.99 10.50 -10.98
CA LEU A 268 5.23 10.12 -9.80
C LEU A 268 5.13 8.60 -9.77
N VAL A 269 5.80 7.98 -8.78
CA VAL A 269 5.85 6.53 -8.61
C VAL A 269 5.08 6.15 -7.36
N PHE A 270 4.18 5.19 -7.47
CA PHE A 270 3.31 4.78 -6.37
C PHE A 270 2.91 3.32 -6.48
N ILE A 271 2.48 2.74 -5.37
CA ILE A 271 1.78 1.45 -5.36
C ILE A 271 0.29 1.72 -5.53
N ASP A 272 -0.31 0.99 -6.45
CA ASP A 272 -1.74 0.84 -6.65
C ASP A 272 -2.16 -0.51 -6.07
N LEU A 273 -2.99 -0.49 -5.03
CA LEU A 273 -3.47 -1.68 -4.35
C LEU A 273 -4.99 -1.68 -4.30
N ILE A 274 -5.58 -2.69 -4.93
CA ILE A 274 -7.03 -2.92 -4.89
C ILE A 274 -7.34 -4.08 -3.96
N ALA A 275 -8.20 -3.82 -2.98
CA ALA A 275 -8.71 -4.83 -2.07
C ALA A 275 -10.23 -4.86 -2.03
N GLN A 276 -10.81 -5.99 -1.64
CA GLN A 276 -12.25 -6.18 -1.57
C GLN A 276 -12.63 -7.05 -0.38
N ASN A 277 -13.63 -6.57 0.39
CA ASN A 277 -14.29 -7.32 1.44
C ASN A 277 -15.73 -7.61 1.03
N HIS A 278 -16.11 -8.87 0.97
CA HIS A 278 -17.46 -9.29 0.61
C HIS A 278 -18.38 -9.50 1.83
N ALA A 279 -17.88 -9.37 3.05
CA ALA A 279 -18.67 -9.58 4.27
C ALA A 279 -19.74 -8.51 4.52
N ALA A 280 -19.69 -7.38 3.82
CA ALA A 280 -20.52 -6.21 4.05
C ALA A 280 -21.81 -6.17 3.19
N LYS A 281 -22.41 -7.31 2.91
CA LYS A 281 -23.71 -7.35 2.21
C LYS A 281 -24.72 -8.16 3.02
N ASP A 282 -25.25 -7.54 4.06
CA ASP A 282 -26.59 -7.82 4.56
C ASP A 282 -27.25 -6.52 5.04
#